data_f563d861368bc4622b0e22836bfc7d92
#
_entry.id   f563d861368bc4622b0e22836bfc7d92
#
_cell.length_a   1.000
_cell.length_b   1.000
_cell.length_c   1.000
_cell.angle_alpha   90.00
_cell.angle_beta   90.00
_cell.angle_gamma   90.00
#
_symmetry.space_group_name_H-M   'P 1'
#
loop_
_entity.id
_entity.type
_entity.pdbx_description
1 polymer ?
#
loop_
_entity_poly.entity_id
_entity_poly.type
_entity_poly.pdbx_seq_one_letter_code
_entity_poly.pdbx_strand_id
1 'polypeptide(L)'
;SYVGAEEMFSFAHDTLNCTYLDPEHDVDLAPLVLGSQSQGLTVVELAGAYSIFNDGKFTTPHYWTEIYDSDGNLYLDNSKRVTTVQAIDPAAATIMNRLLSNVWKKPGTANGMKPETEGIDTIGKTGTTSDFKDYTFAGVSPYYSTAVWWGYDKPYSMWGVDGTLGNNGKPTQRAFKRYMEAAQADKPAKDFYYDDSVVQKQFSTSTGAIVSGGGETGYYTEDNLPDDSYATLTDPSVNTLDPAAG
;
A
#
# COMPACT_ATOMS: atom_id res chain seq x y z
N SER A 1 -2.58 20.82 3.06
CA SER A 1 -2.12 20.66 4.44
C SER A 1 -0.91 19.75 4.47
N TYR A 2 0.06 20.03 5.32
CA TYR A 2 1.27 19.24 5.50
C TYR A 2 1.05 18.30 6.68
N VAL A 3 1.29 16.99 6.48
CA VAL A 3 1.20 16.00 7.57
C VAL A 3 2.58 15.88 8.21
N GLY A 4 2.67 16.07 9.53
CA GLY A 4 3.90 15.97 10.30
C GLY A 4 4.30 14.53 10.62
N ALA A 5 5.55 14.33 11.06
CA ALA A 5 6.05 12.99 11.44
C ALA A 5 5.27 12.38 12.60
N GLU A 6 4.92 13.18 13.61
CA GLU A 6 4.13 12.73 14.76
C GLU A 6 2.75 12.22 14.35
N GLU A 7 2.04 12.94 13.47
CA GLU A 7 0.73 12.54 12.97
C GLU A 7 0.82 11.27 12.13
N MET A 8 1.85 11.15 11.29
CA MET A 8 2.09 9.93 10.50
C MET A 8 2.42 8.73 11.39
N PHE A 9 3.25 8.94 12.42
CA PHE A 9 3.58 7.92 13.40
C PHE A 9 2.34 7.46 14.16
N SER A 10 1.59 8.38 14.77
CA SER A 10 0.37 8.05 15.50
C SER A 10 -0.66 7.34 14.62
N PHE A 11 -0.81 7.75 13.37
CA PHE A 11 -1.69 7.05 12.43
C PHE A 11 -1.25 5.60 12.21
N ALA A 12 0.03 5.36 11.93
CA ALA A 12 0.54 4.03 11.69
C ALA A 12 0.54 3.17 12.97
N HIS A 13 1.01 3.72 14.09
CA HIS A 13 1.14 3.01 15.36
C HIS A 13 -0.22 2.78 16.04
N ASP A 14 -1.00 3.86 16.25
CA ASP A 14 -2.20 3.81 17.09
C ASP A 14 -3.45 3.40 16.30
N THR A 15 -3.58 3.87 15.04
CA THR A 15 -4.76 3.57 14.22
C THR A 15 -4.60 2.26 13.45
N LEU A 16 -3.44 2.02 12.83
CA LEU A 16 -3.19 0.81 12.04
C LEU A 16 -2.52 -0.32 12.85
N ASN A 17 -2.33 -0.11 14.15
CA ASN A 17 -1.77 -1.09 15.08
C ASN A 17 -0.40 -1.66 14.64
N CYS A 18 0.46 -0.78 14.07
CA CYS A 18 1.84 -1.11 13.72
C CYS A 18 2.73 -0.98 14.96
N THR A 19 2.64 -1.95 15.86
CA THR A 19 3.19 -1.90 17.22
C THR A 19 4.71 -2.04 17.30
N TYR A 20 5.36 -2.44 16.20
CA TYR A 20 6.82 -2.52 16.08
C TYR A 20 7.49 -1.18 15.74
N LEU A 21 6.71 -0.13 15.45
CA LEU A 21 7.25 1.22 15.30
C LEU A 21 7.76 1.73 16.65
N ASP A 22 8.98 2.24 16.67
CA ASP A 22 9.65 2.73 17.88
C ASP A 22 9.40 4.24 18.05
N PRO A 23 8.74 4.68 19.15
CA PRO A 23 8.46 6.09 19.35
C PRO A 23 9.71 6.96 19.60
N GLU A 24 10.85 6.36 19.94
CA GLU A 24 12.10 7.09 20.16
C GLU A 24 12.92 7.26 18.88
N HIS A 25 12.78 6.34 17.90
CA HIS A 25 13.64 6.28 16.72
C HIS A 25 12.91 6.45 15.39
N ASP A 26 11.59 6.17 15.34
CA ASP A 26 10.85 6.15 14.09
C ASP A 26 9.96 7.38 13.86
N VAL A 27 9.89 8.33 14.82
CA VAL A 27 9.15 9.59 14.65
C VAL A 27 9.96 10.57 13.79
N ASP A 28 10.16 10.20 12.54
CA ASP A 28 10.83 10.99 11.51
C ASP A 28 10.17 10.72 10.16
N LEU A 29 10.09 11.75 9.32
CA LEU A 29 9.48 11.66 7.99
C LEU A 29 10.19 10.65 7.09
N ALA A 30 11.52 10.62 7.10
CA ALA A 30 12.27 9.75 6.20
C ALA A 30 12.05 8.25 6.51
N PRO A 31 12.19 7.75 7.74
CA PRO A 31 11.85 6.37 8.08
C PRO A 31 10.40 6.01 7.76
N LEU A 32 9.45 6.87 8.12
CA LEU A 32 8.03 6.59 7.93
C LEU A 32 7.63 6.56 6.45
N VAL A 33 8.11 7.50 5.63
CA VAL A 33 7.75 7.61 4.21
C VAL A 33 8.49 6.58 3.35
N LEU A 34 9.76 6.32 3.65
CA LEU A 34 10.60 5.43 2.83
C LEU A 34 10.56 3.97 3.28
N GLY A 35 9.97 3.67 4.44
CA GLY A 35 9.90 2.31 4.96
C GLY A 35 11.23 1.82 5.55
N SER A 36 12.00 2.71 6.18
CA SER A 36 13.31 2.41 6.81
C SER A 36 13.26 2.52 8.34
N GLN A 37 12.17 2.02 8.92
CA GLN A 37 11.97 1.99 10.36
C GLN A 37 13.02 1.14 11.06
N SER A 38 13.30 1.45 12.32
CA SER A 38 14.37 0.84 13.14
C SER A 38 14.22 -0.67 13.29
N GLN A 39 13.01 -1.17 13.50
CA GLN A 39 12.67 -2.59 13.62
C GLN A 39 11.86 -3.12 12.43
N GLY A 40 11.32 -2.23 11.59
CA GLY A 40 10.42 -2.57 10.50
C GLY A 40 8.99 -2.91 10.99
N LEU A 41 8.24 -3.61 10.15
CA LEU A 41 6.89 -4.08 10.45
C LEU A 41 6.81 -5.58 10.26
N THR A 42 5.95 -6.24 11.02
CA THR A 42 5.61 -7.62 10.73
C THR A 42 4.79 -7.73 9.45
N VAL A 43 4.85 -8.88 8.80
CA VAL A 43 4.05 -9.16 7.59
C VAL A 43 2.55 -9.05 7.87
N VAL A 44 2.12 -9.38 9.10
CA VAL A 44 0.72 -9.30 9.53
C VAL A 44 0.28 -7.85 9.71
N GLU A 45 1.10 -7.02 10.36
CA GLU A 45 0.81 -5.57 10.48
C GLU A 45 0.73 -4.92 9.10
N LEU A 46 1.68 -5.23 8.21
CA LEU A 46 1.68 -4.70 6.86
C LEU A 46 0.44 -5.12 6.07
N ALA A 47 0.02 -6.40 6.17
CA ALA A 47 -1.20 -6.87 5.54
C ALA A 47 -2.44 -6.18 6.12
N GLY A 48 -2.51 -6.04 7.45
CA GLY A 48 -3.58 -5.32 8.12
C GLY A 48 -3.68 -3.86 7.68
N ALA A 49 -2.55 -3.14 7.69
CA ALA A 49 -2.49 -1.74 7.27
C ALA A 49 -2.98 -1.53 5.82
N TYR A 50 -2.63 -2.43 4.91
CA TYR A 50 -3.07 -2.33 3.51
C TYR A 50 -4.56 -2.55 3.30
N SER A 51 -5.29 -3.16 4.25
CA SER A 51 -6.74 -3.37 4.14
C SER A 51 -7.53 -2.06 3.96
N ILE A 52 -7.01 -0.93 4.47
CA ILE A 52 -7.64 0.40 4.36
C ILE A 52 -7.88 0.86 2.92
N PHE A 53 -7.10 0.36 1.96
CA PHE A 53 -7.22 0.78 0.57
C PHE A 53 -8.40 0.15 -0.18
N ASN A 54 -9.20 -0.68 0.46
CA ASN A 54 -10.47 -1.13 -0.11
C ASN A 54 -11.58 -0.07 0.08
N ASP A 55 -11.89 0.30 1.34
CA ASP A 55 -13.00 1.18 1.69
C ASP A 55 -12.67 2.17 2.84
N GLY A 56 -11.40 2.34 3.14
CA GLY A 56 -10.90 3.20 4.21
C GLY A 56 -10.95 2.56 5.60
N LYS A 57 -11.38 1.30 5.72
CA LYS A 57 -11.52 0.64 7.02
C LYS A 57 -10.32 -0.20 7.37
N PHE A 58 -9.93 -0.10 8.63
CA PHE A 58 -8.95 -0.99 9.25
C PHE A 58 -9.65 -1.97 10.17
N THR A 59 -9.35 -3.27 9.99
CA THR A 59 -9.77 -4.32 10.91
C THR A 59 -8.54 -4.91 11.56
N THR A 60 -8.54 -4.96 12.90
CA THR A 60 -7.41 -5.51 13.66
C THR A 60 -7.12 -6.95 13.24
N PRO A 61 -5.90 -7.25 12.74
CA PRO A 61 -5.51 -8.62 12.41
C PRO A 61 -5.62 -9.55 13.62
N HIS A 62 -6.08 -10.78 13.38
CA HIS A 62 -6.21 -11.79 14.42
C HIS A 62 -5.88 -13.18 13.86
N TYR A 63 -5.39 -14.07 14.74
CA TYR A 63 -4.91 -15.39 14.34
C TYR A 63 -5.93 -16.50 14.62
N TRP A 64 -6.99 -16.21 15.39
CA TRP A 64 -8.02 -17.14 15.76
C TRP A 64 -9.33 -16.38 16.03
N THR A 65 -10.45 -17.05 15.82
CA THR A 65 -11.79 -16.54 16.11
C THR A 65 -12.37 -17.17 17.35
N GLU A 66 -12.21 -18.47 17.50
CA GLU A 66 -12.77 -19.25 18.60
C GLU A 66 -11.77 -20.32 19.05
N ILE A 67 -11.74 -20.62 20.34
CA ILE A 67 -10.97 -21.72 20.92
C ILE A 67 -11.95 -22.59 21.70
N TYR A 68 -11.91 -23.88 21.42
CA TYR A 68 -12.74 -24.89 22.11
C TYR A 68 -11.87 -25.76 23.03
N ASP A 69 -12.45 -26.23 24.12
CA ASP A 69 -11.81 -27.22 24.99
C ASP A 69 -11.88 -28.65 24.38
N SER A 70 -11.31 -29.64 25.10
CA SER A 70 -11.31 -31.04 24.66
C SER A 70 -12.72 -31.67 24.61
N ASP A 71 -13.67 -31.10 25.29
CA ASP A 71 -15.07 -31.56 25.36
C ASP A 71 -15.96 -30.86 24.32
N GLY A 72 -15.37 -29.95 23.51
CA GLY A 72 -16.07 -29.20 22.46
C GLY A 72 -16.83 -27.98 22.95
N ASN A 73 -16.61 -27.55 24.22
CA ASN A 73 -17.21 -26.31 24.71
C ASN A 73 -16.39 -25.11 24.28
N LEU A 74 -17.07 -24.03 23.94
CA LEU A 74 -16.43 -22.76 23.59
C LEU A 74 -15.69 -22.19 24.83
N TYR A 75 -14.34 -22.15 24.74
CA TYR A 75 -13.48 -21.65 25.81
C TYR A 75 -13.17 -20.16 25.68
N LEU A 76 -12.85 -19.72 24.46
CA LEU A 76 -12.60 -18.31 24.15
C LEU A 76 -13.28 -17.94 22.84
N ASP A 77 -13.94 -16.79 22.81
CA ASP A 77 -14.54 -16.16 21.64
C ASP A 77 -13.84 -14.82 21.38
N ASN A 78 -13.11 -14.73 20.27
CA ASN A 78 -12.43 -13.52 19.84
C ASN A 78 -13.26 -12.68 18.85
N SER A 79 -14.37 -13.21 18.35
CA SER A 79 -15.21 -12.51 17.36
C SER A 79 -15.69 -11.14 17.85
N LYS A 80 -15.86 -11.00 19.18
CA LYS A 80 -16.28 -9.76 19.84
C LYS A 80 -15.15 -8.78 20.13
N ARG A 81 -13.89 -9.20 19.94
CA ARG A 81 -12.69 -8.39 20.18
C ARG A 81 -12.08 -7.84 18.90
N VAL A 82 -12.46 -8.40 17.75
CA VAL A 82 -12.05 -7.87 16.44
C VAL A 82 -12.75 -6.55 16.22
N THR A 83 -11.98 -5.48 16.15
CA THR A 83 -12.51 -4.13 15.91
C THR A 83 -12.29 -3.71 14.47
N THR A 84 -13.28 -3.04 13.92
CA THR A 84 -13.15 -2.36 12.61
C THR A 84 -13.42 -0.88 12.81
N VAL A 85 -12.51 -0.05 12.35
CA VAL A 85 -12.60 1.42 12.45
C VAL A 85 -12.47 2.04 11.05
N GLN A 86 -13.10 3.20 10.85
CA GLN A 86 -12.82 4.02 9.67
C GLN A 86 -11.47 4.71 9.90
N ALA A 87 -10.43 4.26 9.22
CA ALA A 87 -9.07 4.73 9.39
C ALA A 87 -8.75 5.94 8.50
N ILE A 88 -9.24 5.92 7.26
CA ILE A 88 -9.10 7.04 6.31
C ILE A 88 -10.44 7.32 5.64
N ASP A 89 -10.57 8.50 5.06
CA ASP A 89 -11.73 8.87 4.27
C ASP A 89 -11.93 7.89 3.09
N PRO A 90 -13.16 7.42 2.82
CA PRO A 90 -13.44 6.50 1.73
C PRO A 90 -13.05 7.04 0.35
N ALA A 91 -13.14 8.36 0.12
CA ALA A 91 -12.67 8.98 -1.12
C ALA A 91 -11.15 8.90 -1.24
N ALA A 92 -10.40 9.13 -0.14
CA ALA A 92 -8.96 8.95 -0.11
C ALA A 92 -8.56 7.50 -0.39
N ALA A 93 -9.27 6.52 0.20
CA ALA A 93 -9.06 5.10 -0.10
C ALA A 93 -9.29 4.78 -1.58
N THR A 94 -10.36 5.32 -2.17
CA THR A 94 -10.69 5.17 -3.59
C THR A 94 -9.56 5.74 -4.48
N ILE A 95 -9.09 6.95 -4.20
CA ILE A 95 -8.00 7.58 -4.97
C ILE A 95 -6.72 6.76 -4.86
N MET A 96 -6.32 6.36 -3.65
CA MET A 96 -5.12 5.54 -3.42
C MET A 96 -5.22 4.17 -4.11
N ASN A 97 -6.37 3.54 -4.08
CA ASN A 97 -6.64 2.29 -4.79
C ASN A 97 -6.33 2.46 -6.30
N ARG A 98 -6.81 3.53 -6.94
CA ARG A 98 -6.54 3.80 -8.35
C ARG A 98 -5.06 4.06 -8.63
N LEU A 99 -4.36 4.76 -7.74
CA LEU A 99 -2.92 4.97 -7.85
C LEU A 99 -2.15 3.65 -7.71
N LEU A 100 -2.47 2.83 -6.72
CA LEU A 100 -1.81 1.56 -6.46
C LEU A 100 -2.06 0.51 -7.57
N SER A 101 -3.14 0.63 -8.34
CA SER A 101 -3.38 -0.23 -9.51
C SER A 101 -2.32 -0.09 -10.60
N ASN A 102 -1.59 1.02 -10.63
CA ASN A 102 -0.55 1.28 -11.62
C ASN A 102 0.70 0.39 -11.43
N VAL A 103 0.85 -0.28 -10.28
CA VAL A 103 1.96 -1.22 -10.05
C VAL A 103 2.03 -2.32 -11.11
N TRP A 104 0.88 -2.70 -11.69
CA TRP A 104 0.75 -3.75 -12.71
C TRP A 104 1.02 -3.29 -14.14
N LYS A 105 0.93 -1.98 -14.42
CA LYS A 105 1.12 -1.38 -15.75
C LYS A 105 2.59 -1.03 -15.96
N LYS A 106 3.06 -0.98 -17.22
CA LYS A 106 4.38 -0.39 -17.52
C LYS A 106 4.35 1.13 -17.26
N PRO A 107 5.36 1.68 -16.57
CA PRO A 107 6.61 1.11 -16.07
C PRO A 107 6.54 0.55 -14.63
N GLY A 108 5.37 0.19 -14.11
CA GLY A 108 5.17 -0.29 -12.74
C GLY A 108 6.06 -1.49 -12.37
N THR A 109 6.49 -1.53 -11.12
CA THR A 109 7.49 -2.47 -10.60
C THR A 109 7.02 -3.93 -10.53
N ALA A 110 5.71 -4.18 -10.58
CA ALA A 110 5.12 -5.51 -10.64
C ALA A 110 4.48 -5.86 -11.99
N ASN A 111 4.86 -5.14 -13.05
CA ASN A 111 4.34 -5.40 -14.40
C ASN A 111 4.49 -6.88 -14.78
N GLY A 112 3.40 -7.48 -15.29
CA GLY A 112 3.32 -8.89 -15.66
C GLY A 112 3.07 -9.86 -14.50
N MET A 113 2.85 -9.36 -13.27
CA MET A 113 2.61 -10.17 -12.07
C MET A 113 1.21 -9.96 -11.46
N LYS A 114 0.29 -9.32 -12.18
CA LYS A 114 -1.10 -9.18 -11.73
C LYS A 114 -1.73 -10.58 -11.55
N PRO A 115 -2.41 -10.86 -10.43
CA PRO A 115 -3.23 -12.07 -10.28
C PRO A 115 -4.30 -12.17 -11.38
N GLU A 116 -4.50 -13.38 -11.90
CA GLU A 116 -5.49 -13.68 -12.94
C GLU A 116 -6.74 -14.25 -12.28
N THR A 117 -7.59 -13.36 -11.77
CA THR A 117 -8.86 -13.68 -11.11
C THR A 117 -10.00 -12.98 -11.84
N GLU A 118 -10.98 -13.73 -12.30
CA GLU A 118 -12.06 -13.19 -13.13
C GLU A 118 -12.94 -12.21 -12.32
N GLY A 119 -13.02 -10.96 -12.80
CA GLY A 119 -13.85 -9.92 -12.19
C GLY A 119 -13.41 -9.48 -10.77
N ILE A 120 -12.20 -9.83 -10.34
CA ILE A 120 -11.64 -9.40 -9.06
C ILE A 120 -10.31 -8.69 -9.30
N ASP A 121 -10.30 -7.38 -9.14
CA ASP A 121 -9.09 -6.59 -9.27
C ASP A 121 -8.20 -6.69 -8.03
N THR A 122 -6.92 -6.42 -8.21
CA THR A 122 -5.92 -6.33 -7.15
C THR A 122 -5.07 -5.09 -7.32
N ILE A 123 -4.62 -4.55 -6.21
CA ILE A 123 -3.69 -3.42 -6.12
C ILE A 123 -2.52 -3.80 -5.24
N GLY A 124 -1.43 -3.04 -5.28
CA GLY A 124 -0.31 -3.31 -4.40
C GLY A 124 0.89 -2.41 -4.59
N LYS A 125 1.91 -2.67 -3.78
CA LYS A 125 3.18 -1.95 -3.78
C LYS A 125 4.33 -2.89 -3.48
N THR A 126 5.43 -2.70 -4.18
CA THR A 126 6.72 -3.38 -3.92
C THR A 126 7.53 -2.61 -2.89
N GLY A 127 8.31 -3.33 -2.10
CA GLY A 127 9.40 -2.79 -1.28
C GLY A 127 10.69 -3.53 -1.57
N THR A 128 11.81 -2.80 -1.55
CA THR A 128 13.15 -3.38 -1.71
C THR A 128 14.12 -2.50 -0.94
N THR A 129 14.90 -3.10 -0.04
CA THR A 129 15.97 -2.39 0.68
C THR A 129 17.16 -2.08 -0.23
N SER A 130 17.94 -1.06 0.10
CA SER A 130 19.03 -0.54 -0.72
C SER A 130 20.05 -1.59 -1.13
N ASP A 131 20.37 -2.55 -0.24
CA ASP A 131 21.36 -3.60 -0.50
C ASP A 131 20.69 -4.92 -0.94
N PHE A 132 19.42 -4.89 -1.34
CA PHE A 132 18.66 -6.09 -1.73
C PHE A 132 18.61 -7.16 -0.62
N LYS A 133 18.54 -6.74 0.64
CA LYS A 133 18.44 -7.65 1.79
C LYS A 133 17.03 -8.11 2.05
N ASP A 134 16.06 -7.24 1.71
CA ASP A 134 14.63 -7.50 1.88
C ASP A 134 13.86 -7.15 0.61
N TYR A 135 12.99 -8.06 0.21
CA TYR A 135 11.95 -7.81 -0.77
C TYR A 135 10.60 -7.95 -0.11
N THR A 136 9.72 -7.00 -0.33
CA THR A 136 8.34 -7.05 0.14
C THR A 136 7.37 -6.80 -0.99
N PHE A 137 6.17 -7.33 -0.84
CA PHE A 137 5.03 -6.95 -1.63
C PHE A 137 3.80 -6.96 -0.73
N ALA A 138 3.07 -5.87 -0.68
CA ALA A 138 1.77 -5.80 -0.02
C ALA A 138 0.70 -5.43 -1.05
N GLY A 139 -0.46 -6.05 -0.94
CA GLY A 139 -1.54 -5.79 -1.87
C GLY A 139 -2.90 -6.23 -1.34
N VAL A 140 -3.93 -5.75 -2.01
CA VAL A 140 -5.33 -5.88 -1.59
C VAL A 140 -6.20 -6.25 -2.79
N SER A 141 -7.23 -7.00 -2.53
CA SER A 141 -8.41 -7.18 -3.37
C SER A 141 -9.66 -6.79 -2.59
N PRO A 142 -10.85 -6.76 -3.22
CA PRO A 142 -12.10 -6.57 -2.48
C PRO A 142 -12.40 -7.64 -1.41
N TYR A 143 -11.62 -8.72 -1.35
CA TYR A 143 -11.80 -9.83 -0.41
C TYR A 143 -10.69 -9.96 0.61
N TYR A 144 -9.44 -9.74 0.20
CA TYR A 144 -8.26 -10.07 1.01
C TYR A 144 -7.19 -9.00 0.92
N SER A 145 -6.53 -8.76 2.04
CA SER A 145 -5.27 -8.05 2.12
C SER A 145 -4.15 -9.04 2.42
N THR A 146 -3.03 -8.90 1.74
CA THR A 146 -1.92 -9.85 1.81
C THR A 146 -0.59 -9.13 1.73
N ALA A 147 0.36 -9.54 2.55
CA ALA A 147 1.75 -9.11 2.45
C ALA A 147 2.68 -10.32 2.35
N VAL A 148 3.75 -10.15 1.63
CA VAL A 148 4.81 -11.15 1.44
C VAL A 148 6.14 -10.48 1.70
N TRP A 149 6.97 -11.11 2.53
CA TRP A 149 8.36 -10.76 2.73
C TRP A 149 9.26 -11.88 2.24
N TRP A 150 10.39 -11.51 1.67
CA TRP A 150 11.44 -12.41 1.22
C TRP A 150 12.80 -11.86 1.63
N GLY A 151 13.51 -12.57 2.48
CA GLY A 151 14.79 -12.17 3.04
C GLY A 151 15.41 -13.28 3.89
N TYR A 152 16.52 -12.98 4.51
CA TYR A 152 17.16 -13.83 5.50
C TYR A 152 16.99 -13.26 6.91
N ASP A 153 16.84 -14.08 7.94
CA ASP A 153 16.74 -13.66 9.35
C ASP A 153 17.92 -12.78 9.78
N LYS A 154 19.11 -13.06 9.25
CA LYS A 154 20.24 -12.13 9.34
C LYS A 154 20.37 -11.42 8.02
N PRO A 155 20.29 -10.07 8.01
CA PRO A 155 20.29 -9.29 6.79
C PRO A 155 21.51 -9.61 5.90
N TYR A 156 21.27 -10.28 4.78
CA TYR A 156 22.25 -10.63 3.77
C TYR A 156 21.71 -10.26 2.38
N SER A 157 22.58 -9.72 1.54
CA SER A 157 22.17 -9.35 0.18
C SER A 157 21.78 -10.59 -0.63
N MET A 158 20.60 -10.53 -1.22
CA MET A 158 20.09 -11.57 -2.13
C MET A 158 20.44 -11.29 -3.60
N TRP A 159 21.27 -10.26 -3.85
CA TRP A 159 21.70 -9.92 -5.19
C TRP A 159 22.58 -11.04 -5.79
N GLY A 160 22.12 -11.63 -6.87
CA GLY A 160 22.89 -12.63 -7.60
C GLY A 160 22.99 -14.02 -6.96
N VAL A 161 22.26 -14.31 -5.88
CA VAL A 161 22.35 -15.58 -5.13
C VAL A 161 22.01 -16.81 -5.97
N ASP A 162 21.25 -16.67 -7.04
CA ASP A 162 20.95 -17.77 -7.98
C ASP A 162 20.80 -17.33 -9.44
N GLY A 163 21.25 -16.11 -9.77
CA GLY A 163 21.10 -15.55 -11.12
C GLY A 163 19.66 -15.17 -11.50
N THR A 164 18.67 -15.59 -10.73
CA THR A 164 17.25 -15.34 -10.98
C THR A 164 16.67 -14.22 -10.12
N LEU A 165 17.34 -13.87 -9.02
CA LEU A 165 16.88 -12.87 -8.04
C LEU A 165 17.37 -11.45 -8.31
N GLY A 166 18.13 -11.19 -9.34
CA GLY A 166 18.36 -9.83 -9.82
C GLY A 166 17.02 -9.12 -10.06
N ASN A 167 17.01 -7.86 -10.46
CA ASN A 167 15.82 -7.02 -10.66
C ASN A 167 14.64 -7.70 -11.41
N ASN A 168 14.84 -8.85 -12.01
CA ASN A 168 13.83 -9.58 -12.79
C ASN A 168 13.15 -10.74 -12.05
N GLY A 169 13.64 -11.15 -10.88
CA GLY A 169 13.13 -12.34 -10.19
C GLY A 169 11.72 -12.20 -9.62
N LYS A 170 11.37 -11.02 -9.10
CA LYS A 170 10.07 -10.66 -8.53
C LYS A 170 9.48 -11.75 -7.60
N PRO A 171 10.25 -12.27 -6.59
CA PRO A 171 9.81 -13.43 -5.81
C PRO A 171 8.54 -13.15 -5.00
N THR A 172 8.46 -11.98 -4.38
CA THR A 172 7.31 -11.59 -3.55
C THR A 172 6.05 -11.34 -4.39
N GLN A 173 6.20 -10.75 -5.58
CA GLN A 173 5.08 -10.54 -6.50
C GLN A 173 4.54 -11.89 -7.04
N ARG A 174 5.43 -12.84 -7.33
CA ARG A 174 5.03 -14.20 -7.76
C ARG A 174 4.31 -14.96 -6.65
N ALA A 175 4.80 -14.87 -5.42
CA ALA A 175 4.15 -15.48 -4.27
C ALA A 175 2.76 -14.86 -4.03
N PHE A 176 2.67 -13.52 -4.04
CA PHE A 176 1.41 -12.79 -3.95
C PHE A 176 0.42 -13.23 -5.04
N LYS A 177 0.85 -13.25 -6.31
CA LYS A 177 0.02 -13.67 -7.44
C LYS A 177 -0.59 -15.05 -7.19
N ARG A 178 0.25 -16.05 -6.89
CA ARG A 178 -0.21 -17.44 -6.65
C ARG A 178 -1.15 -17.55 -5.46
N TYR A 179 -0.84 -16.84 -4.37
CA TYR A 179 -1.68 -16.84 -3.18
C TYR A 179 -3.06 -16.25 -3.48
N MET A 180 -3.11 -15.08 -4.11
CA MET A 180 -4.37 -14.41 -4.41
C MET A 180 -5.21 -15.19 -5.43
N GLU A 181 -4.60 -15.80 -6.43
CA GLU A 181 -5.28 -16.69 -7.37
C GLU A 181 -5.93 -17.89 -6.68
N ALA A 182 -5.20 -18.54 -5.76
CA ALA A 182 -5.72 -19.65 -4.99
C ALA A 182 -6.81 -19.26 -4.00
N ALA A 183 -6.59 -18.14 -3.26
CA ALA A 183 -7.53 -17.68 -2.24
C ALA A 183 -8.86 -17.16 -2.82
N GLN A 184 -8.86 -16.76 -4.08
CA GLN A 184 -10.01 -16.15 -4.74
C GLN A 184 -10.65 -17.04 -5.83
N ALA A 185 -10.16 -18.26 -6.01
CA ALA A 185 -10.58 -19.15 -7.10
C ALA A 185 -12.09 -19.43 -7.12
N ASP A 186 -12.73 -19.42 -5.95
CA ASP A 186 -14.16 -19.69 -5.76
C ASP A 186 -14.98 -18.45 -5.42
N LYS A 187 -14.36 -17.25 -5.45
CA LYS A 187 -15.03 -16.01 -5.11
C LYS A 187 -15.74 -15.42 -6.32
N PRO A 188 -16.96 -14.90 -6.15
CA PRO A 188 -17.65 -14.19 -7.23
C PRO A 188 -16.92 -12.89 -7.58
N ALA A 189 -17.15 -12.41 -8.80
CA ALA A 189 -16.68 -11.09 -9.22
C ALA A 189 -17.11 -10.01 -8.23
N LYS A 190 -16.18 -9.13 -7.88
CA LYS A 190 -16.42 -8.04 -6.95
C LYS A 190 -15.44 -6.90 -7.23
N ASP A 191 -15.98 -5.69 -7.38
CA ASP A 191 -15.20 -4.48 -7.52
C ASP A 191 -14.75 -3.94 -6.16
N PHE A 192 -13.67 -3.15 -6.17
CA PHE A 192 -13.34 -2.31 -5.04
C PHE A 192 -14.45 -1.29 -4.75
N TYR A 193 -14.57 -0.92 -3.50
CA TYR A 193 -15.41 0.21 -3.13
C TYR A 193 -14.99 1.46 -3.92
N TYR A 194 -15.96 2.19 -4.41
CA TYR A 194 -15.78 3.45 -5.10
C TYR A 194 -16.65 4.51 -4.44
N ASP A 195 -16.04 5.57 -3.93
CA ASP A 195 -16.74 6.68 -3.31
C ASP A 195 -17.30 7.62 -4.37
N ASP A 196 -18.60 7.93 -4.27
CA ASP A 196 -19.32 8.72 -5.27
C ASP A 196 -18.85 10.19 -5.34
N SER A 197 -18.13 10.69 -4.32
CA SER A 197 -17.52 12.02 -4.33
C SER A 197 -16.25 12.10 -5.19
N VAL A 198 -15.71 10.95 -5.61
CA VAL A 198 -14.49 10.91 -6.43
C VAL A 198 -14.83 11.10 -7.90
N VAL A 199 -14.28 12.14 -8.49
CA VAL A 199 -14.46 12.48 -9.90
C VAL A 199 -13.20 12.13 -10.71
N GLN A 200 -13.41 11.78 -11.98
CA GLN A 200 -12.34 11.56 -12.94
C GLN A 200 -12.14 12.81 -13.78
N LYS A 201 -10.91 13.27 -13.89
CA LYS A 201 -10.52 14.38 -14.78
C LYS A 201 -9.29 13.98 -15.56
N GLN A 202 -9.12 14.57 -16.73
CA GLN A 202 -7.85 14.44 -17.46
C GLN A 202 -6.90 15.54 -17.01
N PHE A 203 -5.62 15.20 -16.85
CA PHE A 203 -4.58 16.15 -16.48
C PHE A 203 -3.38 16.06 -17.43
N SER A 204 -2.70 17.18 -17.60
CA SER A 204 -1.44 17.24 -18.33
C SER A 204 -0.31 16.68 -17.48
N THR A 205 0.41 15.68 -17.97
CA THR A 205 1.58 15.11 -17.27
C THR A 205 2.76 16.06 -17.15
N SER A 206 2.80 17.11 -17.99
CA SER A 206 3.87 18.12 -17.97
C SER A 206 3.60 19.25 -16.97
N THR A 207 2.34 19.60 -16.74
CA THR A 207 1.98 20.76 -15.89
C THR A 207 1.17 20.39 -14.66
N GLY A 208 0.57 19.18 -14.61
CA GLY A 208 -0.38 18.79 -13.57
C GLY A 208 -1.77 19.41 -13.69
N ALA A 209 -1.95 20.40 -14.59
CA ALA A 209 -3.22 21.12 -14.76
C ALA A 209 -4.31 20.22 -15.36
N ILE A 210 -5.57 20.45 -14.98
CA ILE A 210 -6.73 19.80 -15.59
C ILE A 210 -6.88 20.25 -17.04
N VAL A 211 -7.09 19.30 -17.94
CA VAL A 211 -7.27 19.52 -19.37
C VAL A 211 -8.57 18.89 -19.87
N SER A 212 -9.15 19.45 -20.94
CA SER A 212 -10.39 18.94 -21.53
C SER A 212 -10.20 17.72 -22.43
N GLY A 213 -8.94 17.35 -22.75
CA GLY A 213 -8.62 16.19 -23.59
C GLY A 213 -7.11 16.03 -23.79
N GLY A 214 -6.67 14.84 -24.18
CA GLY A 214 -5.26 14.55 -24.52
C GLY A 214 -4.33 14.37 -23.30
N GLY A 215 -4.88 14.34 -22.08
CA GLY A 215 -4.14 14.07 -20.85
C GLY A 215 -4.28 12.62 -20.34
N GLU A 216 -3.66 12.35 -19.20
CA GLU A 216 -3.90 11.13 -18.44
C GLU A 216 -5.09 11.28 -17.47
N THR A 217 -5.71 10.16 -17.10
CA THR A 217 -6.83 10.18 -16.15
C THR A 217 -6.32 10.27 -14.71
N GLY A 218 -6.73 11.30 -13.99
CA GLY A 218 -6.57 11.46 -12.55
C GLY A 218 -7.90 11.28 -11.80
N TYR A 219 -7.80 11.06 -10.50
CA TYR A 219 -8.92 10.87 -9.58
C TYR A 219 -8.81 11.91 -8.47
N TYR A 220 -9.89 12.64 -8.22
CA TYR A 220 -9.92 13.81 -7.35
C TYR A 220 -11.24 13.86 -6.58
N THR A 221 -11.28 14.59 -5.47
CA THR A 221 -12.53 15.15 -4.96
C THR A 221 -12.73 16.55 -5.55
N GLU A 222 -13.97 17.02 -5.64
CA GLU A 222 -14.24 18.33 -6.29
C GLU A 222 -13.56 19.51 -5.59
N ASP A 223 -13.39 19.42 -4.27
CA ASP A 223 -12.73 20.42 -3.44
C ASP A 223 -11.18 20.33 -3.46
N ASN A 224 -10.61 19.29 -4.06
CA ASN A 224 -9.18 19.08 -4.21
C ASN A 224 -8.73 18.97 -5.68
N LEU A 225 -9.44 19.59 -6.59
CA LEU A 225 -9.00 19.69 -7.99
C LEU A 225 -7.75 20.58 -8.07
N PRO A 226 -6.73 20.19 -8.87
CA PRO A 226 -5.62 21.07 -9.17
C PRO A 226 -6.12 22.36 -9.81
N ASP A 227 -5.68 23.47 -9.27
CA ASP A 227 -5.91 24.79 -9.86
C ASP A 227 -4.78 25.17 -10.84
N ASP A 228 -4.97 26.25 -11.59
CA ASP A 228 -3.99 26.72 -12.58
C ASP A 228 -2.66 27.17 -11.95
N SER A 229 -2.59 27.33 -10.60
CA SER A 229 -1.36 27.71 -9.90
C SER A 229 -0.31 26.58 -9.91
N TYR A 230 -0.73 25.33 -10.05
CA TYR A 230 0.21 24.21 -10.24
C TYR A 230 0.92 24.24 -11.58
N ALA A 231 0.36 24.91 -12.59
CA ALA A 231 1.01 25.09 -13.89
C ALA A 231 2.29 25.95 -13.81
N THR A 232 2.39 26.79 -12.76
CA THR A 232 3.55 27.67 -12.58
C THR A 232 4.73 27.01 -11.85
N LEU A 233 4.51 25.84 -11.21
CA LEU A 233 5.59 25.07 -10.56
C LEU A 233 6.53 24.38 -11.56
N THR A 234 6.19 24.40 -12.84
CA THR A 234 7.02 23.86 -13.93
C THR A 234 7.85 24.91 -14.65
N ASP A 235 7.93 26.15 -14.12
CA ASP A 235 8.89 27.14 -14.61
C ASP A 235 10.31 26.65 -14.28
N PRO A 236 11.14 26.32 -15.31
CA PRO A 236 12.49 25.83 -15.09
C PRO A 236 13.38 26.85 -14.37
N SER A 237 12.97 28.12 -14.25
CA SER A 237 13.69 29.14 -13.48
C SER A 237 13.52 28.99 -11.96
N VAL A 238 12.53 28.24 -11.48
CA VAL A 238 12.25 28.00 -10.04
C VAL A 238 12.97 26.75 -9.52
N ASN A 239 13.48 25.91 -10.41
CA ASN A 239 14.11 24.63 -10.05
C ASN A 239 15.64 24.71 -9.91
N THR A 240 16.17 25.86 -9.51
CA THR A 240 17.57 25.98 -9.06
C THR A 240 17.63 25.77 -7.54
N LEU A 241 17.42 24.54 -7.08
CA LEU A 241 18.06 24.07 -5.87
C LEU A 241 19.56 24.07 -6.19
N ASP A 242 20.27 25.07 -5.71
CA ASP A 242 21.73 25.15 -5.78
C ASP A 242 22.31 23.96 -5.01
N PRO A 243 22.94 22.96 -5.68
CA PRO A 243 23.52 21.80 -5.00
C PRO A 243 24.76 22.16 -4.16
N ALA A 244 25.12 23.44 -4.05
CA ALA A 244 26.31 23.93 -3.33
C ALA A 244 25.96 24.60 -1.98
N ALA A 245 24.70 24.64 -1.54
CA ALA A 245 24.29 25.20 -0.25
C ALA A 245 23.95 24.07 0.75
N GLY A 246 24.97 23.26 1.10
CA GLY A 246 24.88 22.21 2.12
C GLY A 246 26.27 21.91 2.66
#